data_198e749901cdf72cdd94df6bf96fc3b9
#
_entry.id   198e749901cdf72cdd94df6bf96fc3b9
#
_cell.length_a   1.000
_cell.length_b   1.000
_cell.length_c   1.000
_cell.angle_alpha   90.00
_cell.angle_beta   90.00
_cell.angle_gamma   90.00
#
_symmetry.space_group_name_H-M   'P 1'
#
loop_
_entity.id
_entity.type
_entity.pdbx_description
1 polymer ?
#
loop_
_entity_poly.entity_id
_entity_poly.type
_entity_poly.pdbx_seq_one_letter_code
_entity_poly.pdbx_strand_id
1 'polypeptide(L)'
;MKIPEFKYHPDPIKTGAFSQGEYRKCDCCNESTNIWCSEPFYTAKDGIECLCPNCIANGMAASKFDGEFQDPESTDRVSNPDKLDELIHRTPGYFGWQQEYWIAHCDDYCAFVGYVGWKELVDMGIDGQIEKNYDQNLNGFDIKDVKECMYNEGGMQGYLFRCLHCGEHFLYVDCD
;
A
#
# COMPACT_ATOMS: atom_id res chain seq x y z
N MET A 1 -13.22 3.88 -17.68
CA MET A 1 -13.83 3.04 -16.62
C MET A 1 -13.73 3.82 -15.31
N LYS A 2 -14.78 3.85 -14.45
CA LYS A 2 -14.66 4.44 -13.12
C LYS A 2 -13.91 3.43 -12.23
N ILE A 3 -12.82 3.88 -11.59
CA ILE A 3 -12.06 3.03 -10.67
C ILE A 3 -12.88 2.89 -9.39
N PRO A 4 -13.02 1.68 -8.81
CA PRO A 4 -13.59 1.50 -7.47
C PRO A 4 -12.81 2.29 -6.43
N GLU A 5 -13.47 2.67 -5.35
CA GLU A 5 -12.79 3.25 -4.18
C GLU A 5 -12.13 2.14 -3.37
N PHE A 6 -10.85 2.33 -3.06
CA PHE A 6 -10.09 1.44 -2.18
C PHE A 6 -9.84 2.18 -0.86
N LYS A 7 -10.47 1.69 0.18
CA LYS A 7 -10.44 2.31 1.51
C LYS A 7 -9.02 2.52 2.03
N TYR A 8 -8.19 1.48 1.89
CA TYR A 8 -6.83 1.48 2.43
C TYR A 8 -5.77 1.95 1.41
N HIS A 9 -6.14 2.09 0.14
CA HIS A 9 -5.25 2.63 -0.90
C HIS A 9 -6.04 3.56 -1.84
N PRO A 10 -6.35 4.79 -1.40
CA PRO A 10 -7.32 5.65 -2.09
C PRO A 10 -6.87 6.16 -3.47
N ASP A 11 -5.57 6.23 -3.73
CA ASP A 11 -5.04 6.74 -5.01
C ASP A 11 -3.99 5.79 -5.63
N PRO A 12 -4.39 4.57 -6.04
CA PRO A 12 -3.46 3.55 -6.53
C PRO A 12 -2.82 3.89 -7.89
N ILE A 13 -3.39 4.84 -8.64
CA ILE A 13 -2.74 5.35 -9.86
C ILE A 13 -1.57 6.27 -9.51
N LYS A 14 -1.79 7.22 -8.61
CA LYS A 14 -0.76 8.17 -8.18
C LYS A 14 0.44 7.47 -7.55
N THR A 15 0.19 6.42 -6.79
CA THR A 15 1.22 5.63 -6.12
C THR A 15 1.89 4.60 -7.03
N GLY A 16 1.40 4.42 -8.25
CA GLY A 16 1.96 3.45 -9.20
C GLY A 16 1.50 2.01 -9.01
N ALA A 17 0.64 1.71 -8.03
CA ALA A 17 0.06 0.38 -7.86
C ALA A 17 -0.83 -0.03 -9.04
N PHE A 18 -1.44 0.96 -9.71
CA PHE A 18 -2.13 0.75 -10.97
C PHE A 18 -1.38 1.39 -12.14
N SER A 19 -1.11 0.59 -13.16
CA SER A 19 -0.64 1.04 -14.46
C SER A 19 -1.80 1.47 -15.35
N GLN A 20 -1.55 2.45 -16.23
CA GLN A 20 -2.46 2.88 -17.29
C GLN A 20 -1.79 2.78 -18.65
N GLY A 21 -2.54 2.36 -19.67
CA GLY A 21 -1.99 2.26 -21.02
C GLY A 21 -2.98 1.72 -22.03
N GLU A 22 -2.46 0.98 -23.00
CA GLU A 22 -3.27 0.30 -24.00
C GLU A 22 -4.21 -0.73 -23.36
N TYR A 23 -5.32 -0.98 -24.04
CA TYR A 23 -6.29 -1.97 -23.56
C TYR A 23 -5.70 -3.37 -23.54
N ARG A 24 -5.84 -4.04 -22.40
CA ARG A 24 -5.46 -5.43 -22.16
C ARG A 24 -6.68 -6.23 -21.70
N LYS A 25 -6.60 -7.55 -21.76
CA LYS A 25 -7.58 -8.43 -21.14
C LYS A 25 -7.19 -8.71 -19.69
N CYS A 26 -8.15 -8.54 -18.80
CA CYS A 26 -7.97 -8.90 -17.39
C CYS A 26 -7.89 -10.44 -17.27
N ASP A 27 -6.85 -10.95 -16.63
CA ASP A 27 -6.65 -12.40 -16.43
C ASP A 27 -7.72 -13.02 -15.54
N CYS A 28 -8.37 -12.20 -14.71
CA CYS A 28 -9.45 -12.66 -13.84
C CYS A 28 -10.78 -12.80 -14.57
N CYS A 29 -11.31 -11.74 -15.19
CA CYS A 29 -12.65 -11.73 -15.80
C CYS A 29 -12.67 -11.79 -17.33
N ASN A 30 -11.53 -11.69 -18.00
CA ASN A 30 -11.37 -11.60 -19.46
C ASN A 30 -11.96 -10.31 -20.10
N GLU A 31 -12.47 -9.38 -19.31
CA GLU A 31 -12.93 -8.09 -19.80
C GLU A 31 -11.76 -7.18 -20.19
N SER A 32 -12.02 -6.28 -21.14
CA SER A 32 -11.03 -5.31 -21.60
C SER A 32 -10.87 -4.18 -20.58
N THR A 33 -9.63 -3.88 -20.21
CA THR A 33 -9.27 -2.79 -19.30
C THR A 33 -8.06 -2.02 -19.82
N ASN A 34 -7.99 -0.73 -19.53
CA ASN A 34 -6.82 0.10 -19.78
C ASN A 34 -6.15 0.58 -18.46
N ILE A 35 -6.65 0.05 -17.34
CA ILE A 35 -6.07 0.27 -15.99
C ILE A 35 -5.96 -1.10 -15.35
N TRP A 36 -4.78 -1.43 -14.85
CA TRP A 36 -4.52 -2.75 -14.25
C TRP A 36 -3.48 -2.68 -13.13
N CYS A 37 -3.54 -3.66 -12.24
CA CYS A 37 -2.49 -4.02 -11.29
C CYS A 37 -1.79 -5.26 -11.82
N SER A 38 -0.47 -5.28 -11.79
CA SER A 38 0.34 -6.47 -12.04
C SER A 38 1.02 -6.96 -10.77
N GLU A 39 1.41 -6.03 -9.91
CA GLU A 39 2.19 -6.29 -8.70
C GLU A 39 1.88 -5.20 -7.64
N PRO A 40 2.09 -5.47 -6.35
CA PRO A 40 2.32 -6.81 -5.78
C PRO A 40 1.05 -7.67 -5.81
N PHE A 41 1.19 -8.94 -6.16
CA PHE A 41 0.15 -9.95 -6.03
C PHE A 41 0.81 -11.31 -5.75
N TYR A 42 0.70 -11.77 -4.52
CA TYR A 42 1.34 -12.99 -4.02
C TYR A 42 0.45 -14.19 -4.27
N THR A 43 0.87 -15.09 -5.14
CA THR A 43 0.15 -16.31 -5.51
C THR A 43 1.12 -17.36 -6.04
N ALA A 44 0.74 -18.64 -5.88
CA ALA A 44 1.47 -19.77 -6.51
C ALA A 44 1.09 -20.00 -7.97
N LYS A 45 0.22 -19.17 -8.57
CA LYS A 45 -0.20 -19.27 -9.97
C LYS A 45 0.68 -18.41 -10.85
N ASP A 46 1.09 -18.96 -11.99
CA ASP A 46 1.89 -18.24 -12.99
C ASP A 46 1.02 -17.51 -14.03
N GLY A 47 1.62 -16.52 -14.69
CA GLY A 47 1.04 -15.87 -15.88
C GLY A 47 -0.07 -14.85 -15.56
N ILE A 48 -0.06 -14.25 -14.37
CA ILE A 48 -0.99 -13.19 -13.99
C ILE A 48 -0.27 -11.85 -14.14
N GLU A 49 -0.63 -11.08 -15.17
CA GLU A 49 0.03 -9.82 -15.52
C GLU A 49 -0.93 -8.63 -15.56
N CYS A 50 -2.24 -8.90 -15.52
CA CYS A 50 -3.26 -7.88 -15.71
C CYS A 50 -4.50 -8.17 -14.88
N LEU A 51 -4.63 -7.51 -13.73
CA LEU A 51 -5.83 -7.57 -12.90
C LEU A 51 -6.55 -6.23 -12.93
N CYS A 52 -7.79 -6.20 -13.41
CA CYS A 52 -8.55 -4.96 -13.46
C CYS A 52 -9.00 -4.52 -12.05
N PRO A 53 -9.16 -3.19 -11.81
CA PRO A 53 -9.55 -2.67 -10.50
C PRO A 53 -10.83 -3.29 -9.93
N ASN A 54 -11.80 -3.62 -10.78
CA ASN A 54 -13.06 -4.24 -10.34
C ASN A 54 -12.86 -5.65 -9.77
N CYS A 55 -11.99 -6.47 -10.39
CA CYS A 55 -11.69 -7.81 -9.90
C CYS A 55 -10.92 -7.81 -8.59
N ILE A 56 -10.15 -6.75 -8.32
CA ILE A 56 -9.48 -6.54 -7.04
C ILE A 56 -10.51 -6.14 -5.99
N ALA A 57 -11.26 -5.06 -6.23
CA ALA A 57 -12.20 -4.50 -5.26
C ALA A 57 -13.29 -5.48 -4.80
N ASN A 58 -13.73 -6.39 -5.68
CA ASN A 58 -14.74 -7.39 -5.34
C ASN A 58 -14.17 -8.73 -4.84
N GLY A 59 -12.84 -8.86 -4.72
CA GLY A 59 -12.16 -10.06 -4.24
C GLY A 59 -12.09 -11.23 -5.24
N MET A 60 -12.60 -11.06 -6.46
CA MET A 60 -12.58 -12.12 -7.47
C MET A 60 -11.17 -12.53 -7.87
N ALA A 61 -10.23 -11.58 -7.94
CA ALA A 61 -8.84 -11.87 -8.29
C ALA A 61 -8.19 -12.75 -7.23
N ALA A 62 -8.26 -12.34 -5.97
CA ALA A 62 -7.74 -13.11 -4.84
C ALA A 62 -8.35 -14.52 -4.78
N SER A 63 -9.68 -14.62 -4.85
CA SER A 63 -10.39 -15.92 -4.82
C SER A 63 -10.05 -16.83 -5.99
N LYS A 64 -9.97 -16.30 -7.22
CA LYS A 64 -9.69 -17.11 -8.43
C LYS A 64 -8.28 -17.66 -8.45
N PHE A 65 -7.34 -16.85 -8.00
CA PHE A 65 -5.92 -17.17 -8.10
C PHE A 65 -5.29 -17.63 -6.79
N ASP A 66 -6.09 -17.73 -5.72
CA ASP A 66 -5.62 -18.08 -4.37
C ASP A 66 -4.43 -17.18 -4.00
N GLY A 67 -4.66 -15.88 -4.06
CA GLY A 67 -3.60 -14.88 -3.93
C GLY A 67 -3.98 -13.69 -3.07
N GLU A 68 -2.97 -12.95 -2.66
CA GLU A 68 -3.03 -11.84 -1.72
C GLU A 68 -2.28 -10.63 -2.27
N PHE A 69 -2.74 -9.41 -1.97
CA PHE A 69 -2.09 -8.15 -2.36
C PHE A 69 -1.18 -7.60 -1.28
N GLN A 70 -1.22 -8.15 -0.10
CA GLN A 70 -0.39 -7.82 1.07
C GLN A 70 -0.17 -9.09 1.89
N ASP A 71 1.04 -9.26 2.42
CA ASP A 71 1.36 -10.34 3.36
C ASP A 71 0.63 -10.10 4.70
N PRO A 72 -0.25 -11.00 5.15
CA PRO A 72 -0.98 -10.83 6.41
C PRO A 72 -0.07 -10.81 7.64
N GLU A 73 1.12 -11.42 7.59
CA GLU A 73 2.09 -11.41 8.69
C GLU A 73 2.87 -10.09 8.78
N SER A 74 2.81 -9.26 7.72
CA SER A 74 3.45 -7.94 7.63
C SER A 74 2.45 -6.80 7.83
N THR A 75 1.58 -6.93 8.83
CA THR A 75 0.59 -5.91 9.18
C THR A 75 0.45 -5.76 10.69
N ASP A 76 0.05 -4.58 11.15
CA ASP A 76 -0.45 -4.44 12.52
C ASP A 76 -1.72 -5.27 12.74
N ARG A 77 -1.98 -5.64 13.98
CA ARG A 77 -3.20 -6.36 14.34
C ARG A 77 -4.39 -5.42 14.51
N VAL A 78 -5.53 -5.83 13.98
CA VAL A 78 -6.83 -5.21 14.20
C VAL A 78 -7.82 -6.24 14.77
N SER A 79 -8.81 -5.79 15.52
CA SER A 79 -9.74 -6.70 16.20
C SER A 79 -10.74 -7.37 15.27
N ASN A 80 -11.11 -6.69 14.16
CA ASN A 80 -12.07 -7.20 13.19
C ASN A 80 -11.37 -7.89 12.01
N PRO A 81 -11.54 -9.22 11.84
CA PRO A 81 -10.91 -9.97 10.75
C PRO A 81 -11.40 -9.57 9.35
N ASP A 82 -12.59 -9.00 9.21
CA ASP A 82 -13.10 -8.53 7.90
C ASP A 82 -12.25 -7.38 7.34
N LYS A 83 -11.60 -6.59 8.22
CA LYS A 83 -10.69 -5.52 7.81
C LYS A 83 -9.40 -6.08 7.23
N LEU A 84 -8.87 -7.13 7.84
CA LEU A 84 -7.70 -7.84 7.32
C LEU A 84 -8.04 -8.47 5.97
N ASP A 85 -9.19 -9.15 5.85
CA ASP A 85 -9.65 -9.72 4.59
C ASP A 85 -9.79 -8.65 3.49
N GLU A 86 -10.34 -7.46 3.81
CA GLU A 86 -10.41 -6.34 2.87
C GLU A 86 -9.02 -5.85 2.45
N LEU A 87 -8.09 -5.77 3.39
CA LEU A 87 -6.73 -5.34 3.10
C LEU A 87 -6.02 -6.32 2.17
N ILE A 88 -5.97 -7.59 2.50
CA ILE A 88 -5.15 -8.56 1.79
C ILE A 88 -5.77 -9.05 0.47
N HIS A 89 -7.10 -9.07 0.36
CA HIS A 89 -7.78 -9.63 -0.81
C HIS A 89 -8.44 -8.60 -1.72
N ARG A 90 -8.71 -7.37 -1.23
CA ARG A 90 -9.52 -6.38 -1.97
C ARG A 90 -8.89 -4.99 -2.05
N THR A 91 -7.64 -4.85 -1.59
CA THR A 91 -6.89 -3.61 -1.67
C THR A 91 -5.62 -3.83 -2.48
N PRO A 92 -5.32 -3.02 -3.50
CA PRO A 92 -4.04 -3.13 -4.19
C PRO A 92 -2.90 -2.81 -3.22
N GLY A 93 -1.84 -3.61 -3.23
CA GLY A 93 -0.65 -3.40 -2.42
C GLY A 93 0.15 -2.17 -2.87
N TYR A 94 1.28 -1.94 -2.23
CA TYR A 94 2.27 -0.95 -2.66
C TYR A 94 3.64 -1.62 -2.75
N PHE A 95 4.60 -0.99 -3.42
CA PHE A 95 5.95 -1.54 -3.53
C PHE A 95 6.84 -1.03 -2.40
N GLY A 96 7.52 -1.96 -1.69
CA GLY A 96 8.61 -1.70 -0.78
C GLY A 96 9.97 -2.08 -1.39
N TRP A 97 11.06 -1.58 -0.83
CA TRP A 97 12.41 -2.08 -1.13
C TRP A 97 12.61 -3.49 -0.59
N GLN A 98 12.05 -3.73 0.60
CA GLN A 98 12.02 -5.04 1.23
C GLN A 98 10.58 -5.50 1.40
N GLN A 99 10.22 -6.07 2.55
CA GLN A 99 8.86 -6.51 2.86
C GLN A 99 7.99 -5.30 3.20
N GLU A 100 6.91 -5.09 2.47
CA GLU A 100 5.92 -4.07 2.77
C GLU A 100 5.29 -4.32 4.13
N TYR A 101 5.01 -3.26 4.88
CA TYR A 101 4.33 -3.33 6.17
C TYR A 101 3.12 -2.41 6.21
N TRP A 102 1.98 -2.91 6.67
CA TRP A 102 0.75 -2.10 6.73
C TRP A 102 0.41 -1.69 8.15
N ILE A 103 0.49 -0.39 8.41
CA ILE A 103 0.24 0.23 9.72
C ILE A 103 -1.27 0.28 9.99
N ALA A 104 -1.66 -0.03 11.24
CA ALA A 104 -3.00 0.19 11.75
C ALA A 104 -3.00 1.23 12.87
N HIS A 105 -4.09 1.97 12.99
CA HIS A 105 -4.36 2.91 14.10
C HIS A 105 -5.87 3.04 14.32
N CYS A 106 -6.30 3.28 15.57
CA CYS A 106 -7.71 3.30 15.95
C CYS A 106 -8.46 2.00 15.60
N ASP A 107 -7.80 0.86 15.75
CA ASP A 107 -8.33 -0.46 15.44
C ASP A 107 -8.81 -0.62 13.98
N ASP A 108 -8.13 0.06 13.04
CA ASP A 108 -8.36 -0.05 11.60
C ASP A 108 -7.05 0.18 10.84
N TYR A 109 -6.93 -0.38 9.63
CA TYR A 109 -5.77 -0.10 8.81
C TYR A 109 -5.78 1.33 8.31
N CYS A 110 -4.59 1.94 8.28
CA CYS A 110 -4.39 3.28 7.74
C CYS A 110 -4.45 3.25 6.21
N ALA A 111 -4.87 4.37 5.62
CA ALA A 111 -4.76 4.54 4.19
C ALA A 111 -3.32 4.81 3.78
N PHE A 112 -2.78 4.07 2.81
CA PHE A 112 -1.51 4.38 2.17
C PHE A 112 -1.66 5.63 1.31
N VAL A 113 -0.87 6.67 1.60
CA VAL A 113 -0.93 7.98 0.95
C VAL A 113 0.09 8.08 -0.18
N GLY A 114 1.23 7.41 -0.02
CA GLY A 114 2.29 7.38 -1.03
C GLY A 114 3.69 7.35 -0.46
N TYR A 115 4.63 7.45 -1.37
CA TYR A 115 6.07 7.46 -1.09
C TYR A 115 6.52 8.87 -0.73
N VAL A 116 7.39 8.99 0.27
CA VAL A 116 7.90 10.28 0.76
C VAL A 116 9.37 10.19 1.15
N GLY A 117 10.08 11.30 0.99
CA GLY A 117 11.30 11.60 1.73
C GLY A 117 11.00 12.51 2.91
N TRP A 118 12.01 12.81 3.74
CA TRP A 118 11.82 13.71 4.87
C TRP A 118 11.40 15.12 4.45
N LYS A 119 11.94 15.59 3.32
CA LYS A 119 11.61 16.91 2.78
C LYS A 119 10.12 17.06 2.47
N GLU A 120 9.50 16.04 1.86
CA GLU A 120 8.06 16.05 1.56
C GLU A 120 7.22 16.14 2.84
N LEU A 121 7.63 15.48 3.93
CA LEU A 121 6.94 15.57 5.22
C LEU A 121 7.01 16.99 5.80
N VAL A 122 8.16 17.65 5.68
CA VAL A 122 8.34 19.07 6.07
C VAL A 122 7.50 20.00 5.21
N ASP A 123 7.51 19.81 3.88
CA ASP A 123 6.72 20.63 2.94
C ASP A 123 5.20 20.47 3.18
N MET A 124 4.75 19.30 3.65
CA MET A 124 3.37 19.04 4.09
C MET A 124 3.07 19.57 5.51
N GLY A 125 4.09 19.97 6.29
CA GLY A 125 3.93 20.44 7.67
C GLY A 125 3.51 19.34 8.66
N ILE A 126 3.85 18.08 8.39
CA ILE A 126 3.50 16.92 9.24
C ILE A 126 4.72 16.24 9.86
N ASP A 127 5.93 16.73 9.62
CA ASP A 127 7.18 16.21 10.14
C ASP A 127 7.18 16.08 11.67
N GLY A 128 6.68 17.09 12.40
CA GLY A 128 6.54 17.02 13.86
C GLY A 128 5.52 15.97 14.34
N GLN A 129 4.49 15.67 13.54
CA GLN A 129 3.55 14.58 13.84
C GLN A 129 4.21 13.24 13.62
N ILE A 130 4.96 13.09 12.51
CA ILE A 130 5.71 11.88 12.22
C ILE A 130 6.74 11.60 13.30
N GLU A 131 7.52 12.60 13.75
CA GLU A 131 8.48 12.41 14.85
C GLU A 131 7.83 11.89 16.12
N LYS A 132 6.65 12.38 16.46
CA LYS A 132 5.89 11.95 17.64
C LYS A 132 5.38 10.49 17.51
N ASN A 133 4.97 10.10 16.32
CA ASN A 133 4.32 8.82 16.05
C ASN A 133 5.29 7.76 15.51
N TYR A 134 6.57 8.09 15.34
CA TYR A 134 7.56 7.19 14.78
C TYR A 134 7.89 6.03 15.72
N ASP A 135 7.77 4.83 15.24
CA ASP A 135 8.16 3.61 15.96
C ASP A 135 9.52 3.08 15.44
N GLN A 136 10.57 3.34 16.21
CA GLN A 136 11.91 2.88 15.89
C GLN A 136 12.03 1.35 15.92
N ASN A 137 11.23 0.64 16.73
CA ASN A 137 11.29 -0.82 16.78
C ASN A 137 10.71 -1.47 15.53
N LEU A 138 9.65 -0.87 14.99
CA LEU A 138 9.06 -1.31 13.72
C LEU A 138 10.02 -1.07 12.55
N ASN A 139 10.58 0.14 12.49
CA ASN A 139 11.37 0.58 11.33
C ASN A 139 12.85 0.15 11.38
N GLY A 140 13.39 -0.12 12.56
CA GLY A 140 14.79 -0.51 12.75
C GLY A 140 15.81 0.63 12.63
N PHE A 141 15.40 1.87 12.32
CA PHE A 141 16.26 3.04 12.14
C PHE A 141 16.01 4.10 13.20
N ASP A 142 17.06 4.83 13.62
CA ASP A 142 16.89 6.01 14.47
C ASP A 142 16.25 7.14 13.65
N ILE A 143 15.36 7.90 14.28
CA ILE A 143 14.67 9.03 13.61
C ILE A 143 15.64 10.08 13.06
N LYS A 144 16.83 10.22 13.63
CA LYS A 144 17.86 11.15 13.13
C LYS A 144 18.41 10.67 11.79
N ASP A 145 18.67 9.38 11.68
CA ASP A 145 19.16 8.76 10.43
C ASP A 145 18.08 8.86 9.34
N VAL A 146 16.81 8.65 9.71
CA VAL A 146 15.67 8.84 8.80
C VAL A 146 15.61 10.28 8.28
N LYS A 147 15.77 11.27 9.15
CA LYS A 147 15.77 12.68 8.75
C LYS A 147 16.91 13.05 7.79
N GLU A 148 18.05 12.42 7.96
CA GLU A 148 19.26 12.72 7.18
C GLU A 148 19.32 11.92 5.87
N CYS A 149 18.80 10.68 5.85
CA CYS A 149 19.02 9.71 4.77
C CYS A 149 17.77 9.38 3.95
N MET A 150 16.55 9.71 4.43
CA MET A 150 15.32 9.36 3.73
C MET A 150 15.00 10.35 2.62
N TYR A 151 15.04 9.89 1.38
CA TYR A 151 14.67 10.64 0.18
C TYR A 151 13.63 9.87 -0.62
N ASN A 152 12.67 10.57 -1.20
CA ASN A 152 11.72 9.95 -2.11
C ASN A 152 12.47 9.38 -3.34
N GLU A 153 12.21 8.13 -3.68
CA GLU A 153 12.95 7.35 -4.70
C GLU A 153 14.45 7.15 -4.35
N GLY A 154 14.82 7.29 -3.07
CA GLY A 154 16.17 7.04 -2.57
C GLY A 154 16.37 5.61 -2.06
N GLY A 155 17.60 5.29 -1.64
CA GLY A 155 17.92 3.99 -1.04
C GLY A 155 17.27 3.76 0.34
N MET A 156 16.91 4.83 1.07
CA MET A 156 16.02 4.78 2.22
C MET A 156 14.71 5.48 1.84
N GLN A 157 13.61 4.75 1.84
CA GLN A 157 12.32 5.19 1.36
C GLN A 157 11.29 5.23 2.50
N GLY A 158 10.52 6.33 2.56
CA GLY A 158 9.39 6.45 3.46
C GLY A 158 8.06 6.11 2.78
N TYR A 159 7.21 5.40 3.51
CA TYR A 159 5.84 5.03 3.13
C TYR A 159 4.87 5.71 4.09
N LEU A 160 4.14 6.68 3.57
CA LEU A 160 3.25 7.52 4.37
C LEU A 160 1.86 6.91 4.46
N PHE A 161 1.40 6.78 5.70
CA PHE A 161 0.05 6.31 6.02
C PHE A 161 -0.74 7.38 6.75
N ARG A 162 -2.06 7.36 6.59
CA ARG A 162 -2.98 8.22 7.30
C ARG A 162 -4.10 7.42 7.94
N CYS A 163 -4.31 7.61 9.23
CA CYS A 163 -5.44 7.01 9.94
C CYS A 163 -6.77 7.51 9.38
N LEU A 164 -7.68 6.59 9.08
CA LEU A 164 -9.00 6.88 8.53
C LEU A 164 -9.97 7.50 9.55
N HIS A 165 -9.68 7.38 10.85
CA HIS A 165 -10.55 7.83 11.94
C HIS A 165 -10.11 9.17 12.52
N CYS A 166 -8.85 9.28 12.97
CA CYS A 166 -8.36 10.51 13.61
C CYS A 166 -7.57 11.42 12.65
N GLY A 167 -7.20 10.93 11.45
CA GLY A 167 -6.44 11.68 10.47
C GLY A 167 -4.95 11.81 10.76
N GLU A 168 -4.43 11.23 11.84
CA GLU A 168 -3.00 11.23 12.17
C GLU A 168 -2.21 10.46 11.11
N HIS A 169 -0.97 10.91 10.88
CA HIS A 169 -0.05 10.30 9.93
C HIS A 169 0.99 9.44 10.63
N PHE A 170 1.39 8.39 9.94
CA PHE A 170 2.36 7.40 10.37
C PHE A 170 3.33 7.11 9.23
N LEU A 171 4.53 6.68 9.57
CA LEU A 171 5.60 6.41 8.62
C LEU A 171 6.13 5.00 8.83
N TYR A 172 6.18 4.23 7.76
CA TYR A 172 7.03 3.05 7.64
C TYR A 172 8.24 3.42 6.78
N VAL A 173 9.41 2.87 7.09
CA VAL A 173 10.68 3.15 6.38
C VAL A 173 11.38 1.82 6.13
N ASP A 174 11.84 1.61 4.92
CA ASP A 174 12.77 0.54 4.59
C ASP A 174 13.94 1.05 3.73
N CYS A 175 14.90 0.21 3.45
CA CYS A 175 16.03 0.52 2.57
C CYS A 175 16.41 -0.67 1.68
N ASP A 176 17.10 -0.37 0.57
CA ASP A 176 17.65 -1.33 -0.38
C ASP A 176 18.79 -2.22 0.22
#